data_a18b486c9b5789a0d0add70c814bf524
#
_entry.id   a18b486c9b5789a0d0add70c814bf524
#
_cell.length_a   1.000
_cell.length_b   1.000
_cell.length_c   1.000
_cell.angle_alpha   90.00
_cell.angle_beta   90.00
_cell.angle_gamma   90.00
#
_symmetry.space_group_name_H-M   'P 1'
#
loop_
_entity.id
_entity.type
_entity.pdbx_description
1 polymer ?
#
loop_
_entity_poly.entity_id
_entity_poly.type
_entity_poly.pdbx_seq_one_letter_code
_entity_poly.pdbx_strand_id
1 'polypeptide(L)'
;MGEISLINWAFNLIVRPTLSQSTKKGEKMRKIIVTIFFFIFSFSAYAAEPLVDAKWLNNNLKKSEVFVLDIRNKIDKGSYETFTQGHIPGSIYSDYLQDGWRTEVDGIIGQLPPVKDLELLIGSLGIGNKNHVIVVYGGVSSSDFGSASRVYWTFKTLGHDEVSILNGGYKAWESSGFKIETGEHNPKLVKFIANYTDKYYANADDVIKVIENTNIGLIDARPAAFFVGEKKKKQALRAGRIKNSINLEQQTLVNEDGTFKSVEEIKILISQAGLNGKDGYISYCNTGHWASIGWFALSEIAKEPNVKNYDGSMVDWTFDPNREVIKG
;
A
#
# COMPACT_ATOMS: atom_id res chain seq x y z
N MET A 1 -28.72 22.02 -8.81
CA MET A 1 -29.32 23.07 -7.97
C MET A 1 -29.44 22.53 -6.57
N GLY A 2 -28.68 23.07 -5.59
CA GLY A 2 -28.87 22.75 -4.18
C GLY A 2 -27.63 22.41 -3.36
N GLU A 3 -26.55 23.20 -3.42
CA GLU A 3 -25.47 23.15 -2.40
C GLU A 3 -24.82 24.53 -2.23
N ILE A 4 -25.59 25.50 -1.79
CA ILE A 4 -25.07 26.78 -1.25
C ILE A 4 -26.04 27.22 -0.15
N SER A 5 -26.02 26.57 1.00
CA SER A 5 -26.91 26.99 2.11
C SER A 5 -26.36 26.76 3.53
N LEU A 6 -25.12 26.35 3.72
CA LEU A 6 -24.57 26.08 5.08
C LEU A 6 -23.44 27.03 5.53
N ILE A 7 -23.00 27.94 4.69
CA ILE A 7 -21.90 28.90 5.06
C ILE A 7 -22.45 30.24 5.57
N ASN A 8 -23.75 30.55 5.37
CA ASN A 8 -24.32 31.84 5.76
C ASN A 8 -24.93 31.90 7.17
N TRP A 9 -24.86 30.85 7.98
CA TRP A 9 -25.45 30.88 9.33
C TRP A 9 -24.48 31.27 10.45
N ALA A 10 -23.20 31.28 10.19
CA ALA A 10 -22.18 31.59 11.20
C ALA A 10 -21.78 33.07 11.28
N PHE A 11 -22.26 33.94 10.38
CA PHE A 11 -21.82 35.34 10.30
C PHE A 11 -22.76 36.38 10.94
N ASN A 12 -23.93 35.96 11.46
CA ASN A 12 -24.92 36.91 11.96
C ASN A 12 -25.08 36.99 13.48
N LEU A 13 -24.11 36.54 14.26
CA LEU A 13 -24.19 36.51 15.73
C LEU A 13 -23.12 37.33 16.44
N ILE A 14 -22.48 38.29 15.77
CA ILE A 14 -21.55 39.21 16.45
C ILE A 14 -21.89 40.63 16.04
N VAL A 15 -22.32 41.39 17.07
CA VAL A 15 -22.29 42.87 17.21
C VAL A 15 -23.52 43.64 16.70
N ARG A 16 -24.48 43.84 17.61
CA ARG A 16 -25.18 45.14 17.70
C ARG A 16 -24.69 45.90 18.94
N PRO A 17 -24.06 47.05 18.83
CA PRO A 17 -23.84 47.95 19.97
C PRO A 17 -25.08 48.82 20.16
N THR A 18 -25.73 48.71 21.31
CA THR A 18 -26.72 49.69 21.77
C THR A 18 -25.98 50.98 22.19
N LEU A 19 -26.27 52.06 21.54
CA LEU A 19 -25.91 53.41 21.97
C LEU A 19 -26.76 53.86 23.16
N SER A 20 -26.13 54.09 24.30
CA SER A 20 -26.70 54.94 25.36
C SER A 20 -25.73 56.06 25.62
N GLN A 21 -26.25 57.29 25.48
CA GLN A 21 -25.58 58.53 25.82
C GLN A 21 -25.45 58.68 27.34
N SER A 22 -24.32 59.15 27.84
CA SER A 22 -24.23 60.29 28.75
C SER A 22 -22.85 60.46 29.41
N THR A 23 -22.33 61.67 29.30
CA THR A 23 -21.50 62.52 30.18
C THR A 23 -20.03 62.15 30.48
N LYS A 24 -19.23 63.12 29.98
CA LYS A 24 -17.93 63.70 30.45
C LYS A 24 -17.32 63.21 31.76
N LYS A 25 -16.14 62.63 31.69
CA LYS A 25 -14.91 63.10 32.36
C LYS A 25 -13.72 62.24 31.87
N GLY A 26 -12.60 62.93 31.58
CA GLY A 26 -11.47 62.30 30.91
C GLY A 26 -10.76 61.27 31.76
N GLU A 27 -10.52 60.16 31.13
CA GLU A 27 -9.44 59.23 31.45
C GLU A 27 -8.99 58.54 30.17
N LYS A 28 -7.67 58.57 29.96
CA LYS A 28 -7.03 57.91 28.81
C LYS A 28 -7.24 56.39 28.99
N MET A 29 -8.27 55.84 28.37
CA MET A 29 -8.39 54.40 28.22
C MET A 29 -7.59 53.95 27.02
N ARG A 30 -6.45 53.26 27.24
CA ARG A 30 -5.73 52.47 26.25
C ARG A 30 -6.68 51.40 25.75
N LYS A 31 -7.08 51.51 24.48
CA LYS A 31 -7.77 50.39 23.78
C LYS A 31 -6.77 49.25 23.58
N ILE A 32 -6.88 48.22 24.38
CA ILE A 32 -6.20 46.96 24.13
C ILE A 32 -7.04 46.23 23.08
N ILE A 33 -6.56 46.26 21.84
CA ILE A 33 -7.09 45.38 20.77
C ILE A 33 -6.48 44.01 21.01
N VAL A 34 -7.26 43.09 21.59
CA VAL A 34 -6.88 41.66 21.67
C VAL A 34 -7.21 41.07 20.31
N THR A 35 -6.21 40.97 19.46
CA THR A 35 -6.30 40.24 18.19
C THR A 35 -6.08 38.76 18.55
N ILE A 36 -7.17 37.98 18.63
CA ILE A 36 -7.12 36.55 18.77
C ILE A 36 -6.71 35.98 17.40
N PHE A 37 -5.43 35.66 17.24
CA PHE A 37 -4.96 34.87 16.11
C PHE A 37 -5.39 33.39 16.37
N PHE A 38 -6.46 32.99 15.70
CA PHE A 38 -6.73 31.55 15.55
C PHE A 38 -5.67 30.96 14.62
N PHE A 39 -4.63 30.39 15.19
CA PHE A 39 -3.76 29.47 14.47
C PHE A 39 -4.58 28.22 14.17
N ILE A 40 -5.17 28.18 12.96
CA ILE A 40 -5.67 26.92 12.39
C ILE A 40 -4.42 26.11 12.06
N PHE A 41 -3.99 25.27 13.00
CA PHE A 41 -3.07 24.19 12.67
C PHE A 41 -3.83 23.23 11.74
N SER A 42 -3.68 23.47 10.43
CA SER A 42 -3.99 22.43 9.46
C SER A 42 -3.00 21.29 9.71
N PHE A 43 -3.42 20.29 10.49
CA PHE A 43 -2.76 19.00 10.46
C PHE A 43 -3.00 18.45 9.04
N SER A 44 -2.07 18.70 8.15
CA SER A 44 -1.93 17.84 6.99
C SER A 44 -1.60 16.47 7.55
N ALA A 45 -2.55 15.56 7.53
CA ALA A 45 -2.25 14.16 7.71
C ALA A 45 -1.33 13.79 6.54
N TYR A 46 -0.03 13.80 6.78
CA TYR A 46 0.91 13.18 5.86
C TYR A 46 0.64 11.69 5.92
N ALA A 47 0.27 11.09 4.79
CA ALA A 47 0.23 9.65 4.68
C ALA A 47 1.59 9.09 5.13
N ALA A 48 1.58 7.92 5.77
CA ALA A 48 2.81 7.28 6.25
C ALA A 48 3.80 7.08 5.09
N GLU A 49 5.09 7.23 5.36
CA GLU A 49 6.12 6.89 4.38
C GLU A 49 5.99 5.42 3.97
N PRO A 50 6.05 5.08 2.68
CA PRO A 50 5.82 3.71 2.23
C PRO A 50 6.86 2.70 2.75
N LEU A 51 8.09 3.17 3.01
CA LEU A 51 9.17 2.38 3.59
C LEU A 51 9.68 3.03 4.88
N VAL A 52 9.88 2.22 5.91
CA VAL A 52 10.55 2.62 7.14
C VAL A 52 11.75 1.70 7.40
N ASP A 53 12.83 2.22 7.99
CA ASP A 53 13.97 1.41 8.39
C ASP A 53 13.82 0.83 9.82
N ALA A 54 14.70 -0.11 10.17
CA ALA A 54 14.69 -0.75 11.48
C ALA A 54 14.95 0.25 12.62
N LYS A 55 15.74 1.30 12.41
CA LYS A 55 16.00 2.34 13.39
C LYS A 55 14.77 3.19 13.66
N TRP A 56 14.06 3.59 12.60
CA TRP A 56 12.80 4.30 12.73
C TRP A 56 11.80 3.45 13.53
N LEU A 57 11.65 2.17 13.16
CA LEU A 57 10.72 1.29 13.85
C LEU A 57 11.09 1.12 15.32
N ASN A 58 12.35 0.87 15.65
CA ASN A 58 12.81 0.74 17.04
C ASN A 58 12.49 1.99 17.89
N ASN A 59 12.63 3.17 17.31
CA ASN A 59 12.33 4.44 17.99
C ASN A 59 10.83 4.68 18.18
N ASN A 60 9.98 4.00 17.40
CA ASN A 60 8.54 4.21 17.40
C ASN A 60 7.72 3.04 17.96
N LEU A 61 8.32 1.89 18.27
CA LEU A 61 7.62 0.69 18.79
C LEU A 61 6.72 0.93 20.00
N LYS A 62 7.05 1.92 20.83
CA LYS A 62 6.28 2.22 22.06
C LYS A 62 5.08 3.15 21.82
N LYS A 63 4.91 3.65 20.62
CA LYS A 63 3.76 4.48 20.27
C LYS A 63 2.54 3.60 20.08
N SER A 64 1.44 3.97 20.71
CA SER A 64 0.19 3.19 20.70
C SER A 64 -0.44 3.03 19.34
N GLU A 65 -0.16 3.94 18.42
CA GLU A 65 -0.62 3.90 17.04
C GLU A 65 0.20 2.95 16.14
N VAL A 66 1.46 2.65 16.48
CA VAL A 66 2.31 1.76 15.69
C VAL A 66 1.92 0.31 15.95
N PHE A 67 1.60 -0.39 14.89
CA PHE A 67 1.22 -1.80 14.89
C PHE A 67 2.14 -2.59 13.98
N VAL A 68 2.85 -3.58 14.50
CA VAL A 68 3.78 -4.40 13.74
C VAL A 68 3.08 -5.69 13.32
N LEU A 69 2.90 -5.87 12.01
CA LEU A 69 2.30 -7.05 11.40
C LEU A 69 3.38 -7.92 10.75
N ASP A 70 3.70 -9.05 11.36
CA ASP A 70 4.65 -10.03 10.84
C ASP A 70 3.92 -11.01 9.90
N ILE A 71 4.31 -10.98 8.61
CA ILE A 71 3.68 -11.80 7.57
C ILE A 71 4.61 -12.85 7.00
N ARG A 72 5.69 -13.19 7.71
CA ARG A 72 6.63 -14.24 7.29
C ARG A 72 5.91 -15.55 7.02
N ASN A 73 6.32 -16.24 5.96
CA ASN A 73 5.60 -17.38 5.45
C ASN A 73 6.53 -18.33 4.69
N LYS A 74 6.02 -19.37 4.08
CA LYS A 74 6.81 -20.37 3.35
C LYS A 74 7.68 -19.81 2.21
N ILE A 75 7.38 -18.62 1.65
CA ILE A 75 8.19 -18.00 0.58
C ILE A 75 9.58 -17.64 1.11
N ASP A 76 9.65 -17.14 2.33
CA ASP A 76 10.89 -16.78 3.02
C ASP A 76 11.41 -17.88 3.96
N LYS A 77 10.78 -19.06 3.94
CA LYS A 77 10.96 -20.17 4.88
C LYS A 77 10.49 -19.85 6.30
N GLY A 78 9.69 -18.78 6.46
CA GLY A 78 9.05 -18.40 7.71
C GLY A 78 7.80 -19.25 7.98
N SER A 79 7.38 -19.21 9.24
CA SER A 79 6.19 -19.89 9.75
C SER A 79 5.84 -19.31 11.12
N TYR A 80 4.68 -19.69 11.66
CA TYR A 80 4.33 -19.37 13.04
C TYR A 80 5.39 -19.86 14.04
N GLU A 81 5.98 -21.05 13.81
CA GLU A 81 7.04 -21.58 14.65
C GLU A 81 8.28 -20.68 14.64
N THR A 82 8.74 -20.25 13.46
CA THR A 82 9.89 -19.31 13.37
C THR A 82 9.58 -17.95 13.98
N PHE A 83 8.33 -17.49 13.89
CA PHE A 83 7.87 -16.30 14.57
C PHE A 83 7.99 -16.44 16.09
N THR A 84 7.51 -17.54 16.68
CA THR A 84 7.59 -17.75 18.13
C THR A 84 9.02 -17.91 18.66
N GLN A 85 9.97 -18.31 17.80
CA GLN A 85 11.40 -18.39 18.11
C GLN A 85 12.08 -17.01 18.10
N GLY A 86 11.55 -16.05 17.33
CA GLY A 86 12.06 -14.70 17.28
C GLY A 86 11.26 -13.76 16.38
N HIS A 87 10.82 -12.64 16.97
CA HIS A 87 10.07 -11.60 16.26
C HIS A 87 10.36 -10.20 16.83
N ILE A 88 9.91 -9.17 16.12
CA ILE A 88 10.00 -7.78 16.59
C ILE A 88 9.07 -7.62 17.80
N PRO A 89 9.51 -6.98 18.91
CA PRO A 89 8.70 -6.88 20.11
C PRO A 89 7.30 -6.29 19.85
N GLY A 90 6.28 -7.01 20.36
CA GLY A 90 4.88 -6.62 20.24
C GLY A 90 4.26 -6.89 18.84
N SER A 91 4.96 -7.54 17.93
CA SER A 91 4.38 -7.89 16.63
C SER A 91 3.30 -8.97 16.73
N ILE A 92 2.34 -8.91 15.84
CA ILE A 92 1.30 -9.92 15.65
C ILE A 92 1.59 -10.67 14.36
N TYR A 93 1.45 -11.99 14.38
CA TYR A 93 1.70 -12.85 13.24
C TYR A 93 0.42 -13.09 12.42
N SER A 94 0.60 -13.11 11.09
CA SER A 94 -0.41 -13.61 10.15
C SER A 94 0.28 -14.22 8.93
N ASP A 95 0.04 -15.49 8.66
CA ASP A 95 0.61 -16.17 7.47
C ASP A 95 0.01 -15.59 6.19
N TYR A 96 0.85 -14.91 5.41
CA TYR A 96 0.43 -14.31 4.13
C TYR A 96 -0.23 -15.30 3.16
N LEU A 97 0.17 -16.57 3.19
CA LEU A 97 -0.33 -17.57 2.25
C LEU A 97 -1.59 -18.30 2.76
N GLN A 98 -1.83 -18.33 4.08
CA GLN A 98 -2.85 -19.19 4.68
C GLN A 98 -4.00 -18.43 5.35
N ASP A 99 -3.78 -17.22 5.87
CA ASP A 99 -4.76 -16.55 6.73
C ASP A 99 -5.83 -15.75 5.98
N GLY A 100 -5.84 -15.79 4.64
CA GLY A 100 -6.90 -15.14 3.85
C GLY A 100 -6.54 -13.78 3.26
N TRP A 101 -5.25 -13.43 3.18
CA TRP A 101 -4.81 -12.24 2.44
C TRP A 101 -5.05 -12.34 0.93
N ARG A 102 -5.29 -13.56 0.45
CA ARG A 102 -5.59 -13.87 -0.95
C ARG A 102 -6.59 -15.03 -1.01
N THR A 103 -7.43 -15.03 -2.03
CA THR A 103 -8.44 -16.06 -2.22
C THR A 103 -8.52 -16.53 -3.67
N GLU A 104 -9.39 -17.49 -3.93
CA GLU A 104 -9.81 -17.90 -5.26
C GLU A 104 -11.20 -17.33 -5.53
N VAL A 105 -11.37 -16.67 -6.68
CA VAL A 105 -12.67 -16.17 -7.17
C VAL A 105 -12.87 -16.72 -8.58
N ASP A 106 -13.98 -17.39 -8.83
CA ASP A 106 -14.37 -17.95 -10.15
C ASP A 106 -13.27 -18.81 -10.80
N GLY A 107 -12.55 -19.60 -10.00
CA GLY A 107 -11.44 -20.44 -10.46
C GLY A 107 -10.10 -19.71 -10.67
N ILE A 108 -10.05 -18.41 -10.42
CA ILE A 108 -8.84 -17.58 -10.52
C ILE A 108 -8.22 -17.43 -9.14
N ILE A 109 -7.04 -18.04 -8.95
CA ILE A 109 -6.33 -18.02 -7.68
C ILE A 109 -5.62 -16.70 -7.42
N GLY A 110 -5.49 -16.35 -6.15
CA GLY A 110 -4.64 -15.23 -5.70
C GLY A 110 -5.29 -13.87 -5.78
N GLN A 111 -6.61 -13.82 -5.92
CA GLN A 111 -7.42 -12.62 -5.97
C GLN A 111 -7.52 -11.92 -4.62
N LEU A 112 -7.86 -10.64 -4.65
CA LEU A 112 -8.23 -9.87 -3.48
C LEU A 112 -9.50 -10.49 -2.87
N PRO A 113 -9.51 -10.86 -1.59
CA PRO A 113 -10.70 -11.35 -0.92
C PRO A 113 -11.82 -10.31 -0.87
N PRO A 114 -13.08 -10.74 -0.67
CA PRO A 114 -14.17 -9.81 -0.40
C PRO A 114 -13.81 -8.85 0.74
N VAL A 115 -14.19 -7.57 0.58
CA VAL A 115 -13.87 -6.51 1.56
C VAL A 115 -14.25 -6.90 2.98
N LYS A 116 -15.42 -7.53 3.15
CA LYS A 116 -15.92 -7.96 4.46
C LYS A 116 -15.01 -9.01 5.11
N ASP A 117 -14.44 -9.91 4.34
CA ASP A 117 -13.56 -10.95 4.86
C ASP A 117 -12.22 -10.34 5.30
N LEU A 118 -11.72 -9.36 4.55
CA LEU A 118 -10.53 -8.58 4.94
C LEU A 118 -10.78 -7.72 6.19
N GLU A 119 -11.96 -7.10 6.33
CA GLU A 119 -12.33 -6.40 7.57
C GLU A 119 -12.30 -7.32 8.79
N LEU A 120 -12.81 -8.56 8.64
CA LEU A 120 -12.78 -9.57 9.69
C LEU A 120 -11.36 -10.04 10.00
N LEU A 121 -10.57 -10.36 8.97
CA LEU A 121 -9.17 -10.75 9.13
C LEU A 121 -8.38 -9.67 9.87
N ILE A 122 -8.39 -8.43 9.35
CA ILE A 122 -7.60 -7.32 9.89
C ILE A 122 -8.05 -6.99 11.33
N GLY A 123 -9.36 -6.97 11.58
CA GLY A 123 -9.91 -6.75 12.92
C GLY A 123 -9.56 -7.87 13.91
N SER A 124 -9.48 -9.13 13.43
CA SER A 124 -9.09 -10.28 14.26
C SER A 124 -7.62 -10.22 14.69
N LEU A 125 -6.76 -9.61 13.87
CA LEU A 125 -5.37 -9.35 14.18
C LEU A 125 -5.15 -8.17 15.18
N GLY A 126 -6.23 -7.50 15.58
CA GLY A 126 -6.14 -6.35 16.47
C GLY A 126 -5.84 -5.01 15.78
N ILE A 127 -5.91 -4.96 14.46
CA ILE A 127 -5.65 -3.76 13.67
C ILE A 127 -6.94 -2.95 13.50
N GLY A 128 -6.96 -1.72 14.01
CA GLY A 128 -8.04 -0.75 13.83
C GLY A 128 -7.63 0.40 12.91
N ASN A 129 -8.61 1.22 12.48
CA ASN A 129 -8.39 2.30 11.53
C ASN A 129 -7.40 3.41 11.98
N LYS A 130 -7.03 3.44 13.25
CA LYS A 130 -6.07 4.44 13.79
C LYS A 130 -4.64 3.93 13.86
N ASN A 131 -4.40 2.66 13.55
CA ASN A 131 -3.07 2.09 13.60
C ASN A 131 -2.24 2.50 12.38
N HIS A 132 -0.99 2.81 12.60
CA HIS A 132 0.04 2.83 11.58
C HIS A 132 0.62 1.41 11.48
N VAL A 133 0.25 0.68 10.43
CA VAL A 133 0.63 -0.72 10.25
C VAL A 133 2.01 -0.81 9.62
N ILE A 134 2.94 -1.49 10.28
CA ILE A 134 4.27 -1.78 9.75
C ILE A 134 4.30 -3.25 9.32
N VAL A 135 4.29 -3.49 8.02
CA VAL A 135 4.33 -4.83 7.44
C VAL A 135 5.75 -5.37 7.45
N VAL A 136 5.95 -6.51 8.11
CA VAL A 136 7.26 -7.16 8.24
C VAL A 136 7.25 -8.49 7.49
N TYR A 137 8.17 -8.63 6.54
CA TYR A 137 8.47 -9.83 5.77
C TYR A 137 9.84 -10.39 6.16
N GLY A 138 10.30 -11.50 5.58
CA GLY A 138 11.58 -12.12 5.95
C GLY A 138 12.81 -11.28 5.61
N GLY A 139 12.81 -10.58 4.47
CA GLY A 139 13.95 -9.80 3.99
C GLY A 139 14.97 -10.64 3.19
N VAL A 140 14.51 -11.70 2.49
CA VAL A 140 15.43 -12.68 1.88
C VAL A 140 15.38 -12.71 0.35
N SER A 141 14.35 -12.15 -0.27
CA SER A 141 14.21 -12.14 -1.74
C SER A 141 13.16 -11.13 -2.20
N SER A 142 13.17 -10.85 -3.49
CA SER A 142 12.12 -10.04 -4.13
C SER A 142 10.73 -10.69 -4.07
N SER A 143 10.65 -12.04 -4.20
CA SER A 143 9.37 -12.75 -4.02
C SER A 143 8.81 -12.61 -2.60
N ASP A 144 9.67 -12.55 -1.61
CA ASP A 144 9.33 -12.30 -0.23
C ASP A 144 8.85 -10.86 -0.01
N PHE A 145 9.56 -9.86 -0.59
CA PHE A 145 9.05 -8.48 -0.65
C PHE A 145 7.67 -8.39 -1.32
N GLY A 146 7.39 -9.28 -2.28
CA GLY A 146 6.07 -9.40 -2.90
C GLY A 146 4.95 -9.71 -1.92
N SER A 147 5.21 -10.45 -0.85
CA SER A 147 4.24 -10.66 0.24
C SER A 147 3.91 -9.32 0.93
N ALA A 148 4.94 -8.55 1.27
CA ALA A 148 4.78 -7.26 1.94
C ALA A 148 4.08 -6.22 1.05
N SER A 149 4.52 -6.08 -0.20
CA SER A 149 3.92 -5.13 -1.14
C SER A 149 2.46 -5.49 -1.46
N ARG A 150 2.11 -6.79 -1.47
CA ARG A 150 0.73 -7.23 -1.67
C ARG A 150 -0.17 -6.91 -0.48
N VAL A 151 0.29 -7.12 0.76
CA VAL A 151 -0.44 -6.74 1.97
C VAL A 151 -0.56 -5.22 2.07
N TYR A 152 0.51 -4.47 1.77
CA TYR A 152 0.50 -3.01 1.69
C TYR A 152 -0.55 -2.52 0.67
N TRP A 153 -0.54 -3.07 -0.56
CA TRP A 153 -1.53 -2.76 -1.60
C TRP A 153 -2.96 -3.08 -1.14
N THR A 154 -3.16 -4.16 -0.39
CA THR A 154 -4.46 -4.51 0.17
C THR A 154 -4.95 -3.42 1.13
N PHE A 155 -4.12 -2.94 2.07
CA PHE A 155 -4.47 -1.83 2.96
C PHE A 155 -4.82 -0.57 2.17
N LYS A 156 -4.01 -0.21 1.17
CA LYS A 156 -4.28 0.97 0.31
C LYS A 156 -5.61 0.85 -0.44
N THR A 157 -5.92 -0.33 -0.95
CA THR A 157 -7.19 -0.61 -1.65
C THR A 157 -8.38 -0.57 -0.70
N LEU A 158 -8.18 -0.91 0.59
CA LEU A 158 -9.18 -0.75 1.64
C LEU A 158 -9.29 0.69 2.18
N GLY A 159 -8.57 1.66 1.59
CA GLY A 159 -8.58 3.06 2.00
C GLY A 159 -7.85 3.33 3.30
N HIS A 160 -6.91 2.47 3.69
CA HIS A 160 -6.06 2.64 4.86
C HIS A 160 -4.66 3.09 4.44
N ASP A 161 -4.40 4.39 4.57
CA ASP A 161 -3.15 5.01 4.12
C ASP A 161 -2.02 4.96 5.15
N GLU A 162 -2.34 4.71 6.43
CA GLU A 162 -1.39 4.58 7.52
C GLU A 162 -0.73 3.18 7.53
N VAL A 163 0.00 2.87 6.46
CA VAL A 163 0.72 1.60 6.28
C VAL A 163 2.11 1.83 5.72
N SER A 164 3.10 1.09 6.22
CA SER A 164 4.49 1.09 5.75
C SER A 164 5.02 -0.33 5.67
N ILE A 165 6.06 -0.55 4.88
CA ILE A 165 6.83 -1.80 4.87
C ILE A 165 8.16 -1.56 5.61
N LEU A 166 8.56 -2.48 6.49
CA LEU A 166 9.90 -2.48 7.08
C LEU A 166 10.92 -2.84 5.99
N ASN A 167 11.70 -1.86 5.54
CA ASN A 167 12.67 -2.05 4.46
C ASN A 167 13.77 -3.04 4.86
N GLY A 168 13.93 -4.13 4.09
CA GLY A 168 14.80 -5.24 4.42
C GLY A 168 14.20 -6.26 5.41
N GLY A 169 12.94 -6.07 5.83
CA GLY A 169 12.17 -7.03 6.61
C GLY A 169 12.77 -7.38 7.99
N TYR A 170 12.41 -8.55 8.48
CA TYR A 170 12.90 -9.06 9.77
C TYR A 170 14.43 -9.21 9.79
N LYS A 171 15.04 -9.60 8.66
CA LYS A 171 16.50 -9.71 8.52
C LYS A 171 17.21 -8.37 8.79
N ALA A 172 16.66 -7.25 8.32
CA ALA A 172 17.22 -5.93 8.61
C ALA A 172 17.09 -5.55 10.10
N TRP A 173 15.99 -5.92 10.74
CA TRP A 173 15.81 -5.74 12.18
C TRP A 173 16.85 -6.53 12.99
N GLU A 174 16.97 -7.82 12.70
CA GLU A 174 17.93 -8.72 13.35
C GLU A 174 19.37 -8.25 13.15
N SER A 175 19.74 -7.89 11.92
CA SER A 175 21.09 -7.37 11.59
C SER A 175 21.41 -6.05 12.27
N SER A 176 20.41 -5.27 12.66
CA SER A 176 20.57 -4.03 13.41
C SER A 176 20.85 -4.25 14.90
N GLY A 177 20.80 -5.51 15.39
CA GLY A 177 21.04 -5.87 16.78
C GLY A 177 19.99 -5.35 17.77
N PHE A 178 18.80 -5.03 17.29
CA PHE A 178 17.69 -4.62 18.14
C PHE A 178 17.09 -5.81 18.90
N LYS A 179 16.33 -5.50 19.96
CA LYS A 179 15.69 -6.50 20.81
C LYS A 179 14.77 -7.40 19.99
N ILE A 180 14.87 -8.70 20.20
CA ILE A 180 13.97 -9.73 19.70
C ILE A 180 13.11 -10.22 20.87
N GLU A 181 11.85 -10.49 20.62
CA GLU A 181 10.91 -11.12 21.52
C GLU A 181 10.63 -12.55 21.04
N THR A 182 10.27 -13.43 21.98
CA THR A 182 9.92 -14.82 21.70
C THR A 182 8.59 -15.18 22.35
N GLY A 183 7.94 -16.25 21.86
CA GLY A 183 6.66 -16.68 22.38
C GLY A 183 5.48 -16.22 21.52
N GLU A 184 4.30 -16.31 22.07
CA GLU A 184 3.04 -16.02 21.36
C GLU A 184 2.52 -14.67 21.75
N HIS A 185 1.94 -13.96 20.77
CA HIS A 185 1.13 -12.79 21.00
C HIS A 185 -0.31 -13.04 20.57
N ASN A 186 -1.25 -12.84 21.50
CA ASN A 186 -2.67 -12.98 21.25
C ASN A 186 -3.29 -11.59 21.02
N PRO A 187 -3.70 -11.23 19.81
CA PRO A 187 -4.30 -9.94 19.52
C PRO A 187 -5.64 -9.78 20.23
N LYS A 188 -5.98 -8.55 20.61
CA LYS A 188 -7.35 -8.21 21.02
C LYS A 188 -8.17 -7.88 19.79
N LEU A 189 -9.31 -8.53 19.64
CA LEU A 189 -10.24 -8.23 18.56
C LEU A 189 -10.64 -6.75 18.59
N VAL A 190 -10.54 -6.11 17.44
CA VAL A 190 -11.03 -4.74 17.22
C VAL A 190 -11.85 -4.69 15.94
N LYS A 191 -12.57 -3.60 15.74
CA LYS A 191 -13.28 -3.39 14.48
C LYS A 191 -12.40 -2.62 13.52
N PHE A 192 -12.18 -3.19 12.32
CA PHE A 192 -11.63 -2.49 11.16
C PHE A 192 -12.78 -2.18 10.20
N ILE A 193 -12.82 -0.98 9.64
CA ILE A 193 -13.82 -0.55 8.66
C ILE A 193 -13.09 -0.09 7.41
N ALA A 194 -13.29 -0.78 6.31
CA ALA A 194 -12.72 -0.41 5.03
C ALA A 194 -13.46 0.76 4.38
N ASN A 195 -12.71 1.62 3.71
CA ASN A 195 -13.20 2.60 2.76
C ASN A 195 -12.67 2.24 1.37
N TYR A 196 -13.21 1.16 0.81
CA TYR A 196 -12.72 0.55 -0.43
C TYR A 196 -12.61 1.56 -1.57
N THR A 197 -11.53 1.45 -2.33
CA THR A 197 -11.30 2.22 -3.55
C THR A 197 -10.74 1.32 -4.67
N ASP A 198 -11.20 1.52 -5.88
CA ASP A 198 -10.68 0.87 -7.10
C ASP A 198 -9.49 1.63 -7.73
N LYS A 199 -9.06 2.71 -7.06
CA LYS A 199 -7.95 3.55 -7.53
C LYS A 199 -6.68 2.74 -7.86
N TYR A 200 -6.41 1.71 -7.07
CA TYR A 200 -5.20 0.88 -7.17
C TYR A 200 -5.47 -0.51 -7.77
N TYR A 201 -6.72 -0.83 -8.05
CA TYR A 201 -7.15 -2.13 -8.55
C TYR A 201 -7.42 -2.07 -10.05
N ALA A 202 -7.00 -3.11 -10.79
CA ALA A 202 -7.39 -3.35 -12.16
C ALA A 202 -7.84 -4.82 -12.34
N ASN A 203 -8.78 -5.02 -13.23
CA ASN A 203 -9.22 -6.33 -13.72
C ASN A 203 -8.91 -6.47 -15.23
N ALA A 204 -9.30 -7.59 -15.82
CA ALA A 204 -9.07 -7.85 -17.24
C ALA A 204 -9.75 -6.82 -18.16
N ASP A 205 -10.95 -6.35 -17.80
CA ASP A 205 -11.68 -5.36 -18.61
C ASP A 205 -10.96 -4.01 -18.61
N ASP A 206 -10.31 -3.63 -17.50
CA ASP A 206 -9.49 -2.43 -17.44
C ASP A 206 -8.26 -2.55 -18.36
N VAL A 207 -7.64 -3.72 -18.42
CA VAL A 207 -6.53 -3.98 -19.35
C VAL A 207 -7.00 -3.94 -20.80
N ILE A 208 -8.15 -4.56 -21.14
CA ILE A 208 -8.72 -4.54 -22.49
C ILE A 208 -8.97 -3.10 -22.97
N LYS A 209 -9.48 -2.21 -22.09
CA LYS A 209 -9.74 -0.80 -22.43
C LYS A 209 -8.49 -0.02 -22.79
N VAL A 210 -7.32 -0.40 -22.24
CA VAL A 210 -6.08 0.36 -22.39
C VAL A 210 -5.00 -0.33 -23.20
N ILE A 211 -5.19 -1.59 -23.60
CA ILE A 211 -4.16 -2.40 -24.27
C ILE A 211 -3.63 -1.77 -25.56
N GLU A 212 -4.44 -0.99 -26.27
CA GLU A 212 -4.06 -0.26 -27.49
C GLU A 212 -3.70 1.22 -27.20
N ASN A 213 -3.81 1.66 -25.94
CA ASN A 213 -3.47 3.03 -25.56
C ASN A 213 -1.98 3.11 -25.19
N THR A 214 -1.17 3.65 -26.08
CA THR A 214 0.29 3.79 -25.86
C THR A 214 0.69 4.76 -24.74
N ASN A 215 -0.25 5.57 -24.24
CA ASN A 215 -0.01 6.44 -23.08
C ASN A 215 -0.16 5.71 -21.74
N ILE A 216 -0.66 4.47 -21.76
CA ILE A 216 -0.71 3.63 -20.55
C ILE A 216 0.39 2.58 -20.62
N GLY A 217 1.22 2.51 -19.58
CA GLY A 217 2.28 1.50 -19.44
C GLY A 217 1.70 0.19 -18.92
N LEU A 218 1.63 -0.85 -19.76
CA LEU A 218 1.39 -2.21 -19.29
C LEU A 218 2.71 -2.85 -18.89
N ILE A 219 2.84 -3.26 -17.63
CA ILE A 219 4.10 -3.74 -17.06
C ILE A 219 3.98 -5.20 -16.67
N ASP A 220 4.80 -6.03 -17.31
CA ASP A 220 4.98 -7.42 -16.90
C ASP A 220 6.11 -7.52 -15.88
N ALA A 221 5.74 -7.77 -14.62
CA ALA A 221 6.69 -7.90 -13.51
C ALA A 221 7.34 -9.30 -13.40
N ARG A 222 7.08 -10.21 -14.35
CA ARG A 222 7.63 -11.57 -14.35
C ARG A 222 9.05 -11.60 -14.89
N PRO A 223 9.84 -12.66 -14.54
CA PRO A 223 11.11 -12.94 -15.20
C PRO A 223 10.97 -13.05 -16.73
N ALA A 224 12.02 -12.65 -17.47
CA ALA A 224 12.04 -12.62 -18.94
C ALA A 224 11.57 -13.94 -19.58
N ALA A 225 11.92 -15.09 -19.05
CA ALA A 225 11.48 -16.39 -19.57
C ALA A 225 9.94 -16.59 -19.56
N PHE A 226 9.22 -15.93 -18.64
CA PHE A 226 7.75 -15.90 -18.64
C PHE A 226 7.23 -14.90 -19.67
N PHE A 227 7.88 -13.75 -19.77
CA PHE A 227 7.50 -12.68 -20.71
C PHE A 227 7.59 -13.14 -22.17
N VAL A 228 8.68 -13.78 -22.57
CA VAL A 228 8.86 -14.31 -23.92
C VAL A 228 8.08 -15.61 -24.18
N GLY A 229 7.50 -16.20 -23.14
CA GLY A 229 6.65 -17.40 -23.28
C GLY A 229 7.40 -18.73 -23.28
N GLU A 230 8.65 -18.78 -22.83
CA GLU A 230 9.40 -20.02 -22.59
C GLU A 230 8.89 -20.76 -21.35
N LYS A 231 8.40 -20.00 -20.35
CA LYS A 231 7.83 -20.53 -19.11
C LYS A 231 6.43 -20.00 -18.86
N LYS A 232 5.63 -20.77 -18.13
CA LYS A 232 4.34 -20.33 -17.59
C LYS A 232 4.11 -20.91 -16.20
N LYS A 233 3.28 -20.23 -15.39
CA LYS A 233 2.74 -20.82 -14.16
C LYS A 233 1.77 -21.95 -14.52
N LYS A 234 1.74 -23.02 -13.70
CA LYS A 234 0.87 -24.19 -13.96
C LYS A 234 -0.59 -23.79 -14.20
N GLN A 235 -1.09 -22.83 -13.44
CA GLN A 235 -2.47 -22.35 -13.50
C GLN A 235 -2.76 -21.42 -14.70
N ALA A 236 -1.76 -20.80 -15.31
CA ALA A 236 -1.96 -20.04 -16.54
C ALA A 236 -2.15 -21.00 -17.72
N LEU A 237 -3.20 -20.83 -18.50
CA LEU A 237 -3.54 -21.76 -19.59
C LEU A 237 -2.61 -21.60 -20.80
N ARG A 238 -2.10 -20.40 -21.04
CA ARG A 238 -1.21 -20.08 -22.18
C ARG A 238 0.07 -19.42 -21.71
N ALA A 239 1.19 -19.71 -22.39
CA ALA A 239 2.48 -19.06 -22.18
C ALA A 239 2.59 -17.81 -23.04
N GLY A 240 3.29 -16.77 -22.55
CA GLY A 240 3.50 -15.51 -23.22
C GLY A 240 3.07 -14.32 -22.38
N ARG A 241 2.85 -13.17 -23.00
CA ARG A 241 2.53 -11.89 -22.35
C ARG A 241 1.27 -11.24 -22.94
N ILE A 242 0.75 -10.26 -22.24
CA ILE A 242 -0.29 -9.35 -22.73
C ILE A 242 0.36 -8.46 -23.83
N LYS A 243 -0.36 -8.25 -24.93
CA LYS A 243 0.07 -7.38 -26.03
C LYS A 243 0.47 -6.00 -25.53
N ASN A 244 1.46 -5.38 -26.14
CA ASN A 244 1.99 -4.05 -25.82
C ASN A 244 2.56 -3.89 -24.40
N SER A 245 2.74 -4.99 -23.66
CA SER A 245 3.39 -4.92 -22.34
C SER A 245 4.91 -4.80 -22.45
N ILE A 246 5.49 -4.16 -21.44
CA ILE A 246 6.92 -3.97 -21.26
C ILE A 246 7.38 -4.80 -20.06
N ASN A 247 8.50 -5.49 -20.18
CA ASN A 247 9.04 -6.26 -19.07
C ASN A 247 9.83 -5.37 -18.10
N LEU A 248 9.40 -5.35 -16.86
CA LEU A 248 10.14 -4.76 -15.73
C LEU A 248 10.16 -5.79 -14.60
N GLU A 249 11.17 -6.66 -14.63
CA GLU A 249 11.26 -7.80 -13.72
C GLU A 249 11.28 -7.34 -12.26
N GLN A 250 10.43 -7.92 -11.45
CA GLN A 250 10.30 -7.60 -10.03
C GLN A 250 11.62 -7.77 -9.24
N GLN A 251 12.48 -8.70 -9.64
CA GLN A 251 13.75 -8.92 -8.96
C GLN A 251 14.75 -7.76 -9.14
N THR A 252 14.61 -6.95 -10.20
CA THR A 252 15.47 -5.79 -10.42
C THR A 252 15.13 -4.60 -9.51
N LEU A 253 13.98 -4.64 -8.84
CA LEU A 253 13.46 -3.59 -7.96
C LEU A 253 13.90 -3.76 -6.49
N VAL A 254 14.50 -4.91 -6.15
CA VAL A 254 14.93 -5.28 -4.80
C VAL A 254 16.41 -5.60 -4.81
N ASN A 255 17.13 -5.16 -3.79
CA ASN A 255 18.57 -5.40 -3.62
C ASN A 255 18.81 -6.83 -3.06
N GLU A 256 20.05 -7.30 -3.15
CA GLU A 256 20.46 -8.64 -2.65
C GLU A 256 20.30 -8.80 -1.14
N ASP A 257 20.37 -7.70 -0.40
CA ASP A 257 20.14 -7.67 1.06
C ASP A 257 18.65 -7.66 1.45
N GLY A 258 17.75 -7.72 0.47
CA GLY A 258 16.31 -7.71 0.66
C GLY A 258 15.69 -6.31 0.76
N THR A 259 16.48 -5.24 0.75
CA THR A 259 15.95 -3.88 0.76
C THR A 259 15.39 -3.47 -0.61
N PHE A 260 14.43 -2.57 -0.62
CA PHE A 260 13.92 -1.99 -1.86
C PHE A 260 14.89 -0.94 -2.41
N LYS A 261 14.99 -0.81 -3.73
CA LYS A 261 15.84 0.18 -4.36
C LYS A 261 15.43 1.61 -4.05
N SER A 262 16.41 2.52 -4.08
CA SER A 262 16.18 3.96 -3.89
C SER A 262 15.27 4.55 -4.98
N VAL A 263 14.70 5.73 -4.69
CA VAL A 263 13.87 6.48 -5.65
C VAL A 263 14.62 6.72 -6.97
N GLU A 264 15.89 7.07 -6.88
CA GLU A 264 16.75 7.36 -8.02
C GLU A 264 16.98 6.11 -8.88
N GLU A 265 17.29 4.96 -8.25
CA GLU A 265 17.46 3.69 -8.96
C GLU A 265 16.17 3.24 -9.64
N ILE A 266 15.00 3.35 -8.96
CA ILE A 266 13.70 3.02 -9.53
C ILE A 266 13.40 3.89 -10.76
N LYS A 267 13.65 5.21 -10.69
CA LYS A 267 13.45 6.12 -11.83
C LYS A 267 14.35 5.80 -13.00
N ILE A 268 15.59 5.38 -12.74
CA ILE A 268 16.51 4.90 -13.79
C ILE A 268 15.95 3.65 -14.46
N LEU A 269 15.47 2.67 -13.71
CA LEU A 269 14.88 1.43 -14.26
C LEU A 269 13.61 1.71 -15.09
N ILE A 270 12.73 2.60 -14.63
CA ILE A 270 11.55 3.07 -15.36
C ILE A 270 11.98 3.70 -16.70
N SER A 271 13.00 4.56 -16.67
CA SER A 271 13.51 5.23 -17.86
C SER A 271 14.12 4.24 -18.86
N GLN A 272 14.94 3.31 -18.39
CA GLN A 272 15.57 2.28 -19.22
C GLN A 272 14.56 1.34 -19.85
N ALA A 273 13.44 1.08 -19.17
CA ALA A 273 12.33 0.31 -19.71
C ALA A 273 11.44 1.09 -20.71
N GLY A 274 11.70 2.38 -20.94
CA GLY A 274 10.89 3.22 -21.84
C GLY A 274 9.50 3.56 -21.28
N LEU A 275 9.37 3.58 -19.95
CA LEU A 275 8.11 3.79 -19.25
C LEU A 275 7.86 5.25 -18.82
N ASN A 276 8.76 6.18 -19.12
CA ASN A 276 8.62 7.59 -18.74
C ASN A 276 7.42 8.28 -19.39
N GLY A 277 6.79 9.19 -18.65
CA GLY A 277 5.82 10.14 -19.18
C GLY A 277 4.51 9.51 -19.64
N LYS A 278 4.11 8.40 -19.04
CA LYS A 278 2.79 7.79 -19.27
C LYS A 278 1.73 8.48 -18.41
N ASP A 279 0.49 8.45 -18.88
CA ASP A 279 -0.67 8.99 -18.16
C ASP A 279 -1.12 8.05 -17.02
N GLY A 280 -0.68 6.80 -17.05
CA GLY A 280 -0.98 5.78 -16.04
C GLY A 280 -0.27 4.46 -16.34
N TYR A 281 -0.40 3.51 -15.40
CA TYR A 281 0.27 2.23 -15.48
C TYR A 281 -0.61 1.10 -14.95
N ILE A 282 -0.48 -0.08 -15.53
CA ILE A 282 -1.06 -1.32 -14.99
C ILE A 282 0.05 -2.35 -14.88
N SER A 283 0.37 -2.76 -13.66
CA SER A 283 1.32 -3.83 -13.39
C SER A 283 0.61 -5.18 -13.30
N TYR A 284 1.15 -6.20 -13.94
CA TYR A 284 0.65 -7.57 -13.85
C TYR A 284 1.79 -8.58 -13.70
N CYS A 285 1.45 -9.81 -13.28
CA CYS A 285 2.40 -10.92 -13.24
C CYS A 285 1.70 -12.25 -13.57
N ASN A 286 1.82 -13.26 -12.71
CA ASN A 286 1.04 -14.49 -12.84
C ASN A 286 -0.28 -14.44 -12.06
N THR A 287 -0.28 -13.88 -10.84
CA THR A 287 -1.37 -13.95 -9.85
C THR A 287 -1.40 -12.71 -8.93
N GLY A 288 -1.04 -11.53 -9.40
CA GLY A 288 -1.08 -10.28 -8.64
C GLY A 288 0.00 -10.09 -7.54
N HIS A 289 0.80 -11.13 -7.24
CA HIS A 289 1.81 -11.09 -6.19
C HIS A 289 3.06 -10.27 -6.58
N TRP A 290 3.76 -10.63 -7.66
CA TRP A 290 4.89 -9.83 -8.15
C TRP A 290 4.46 -8.51 -8.79
N ALA A 291 3.23 -8.48 -9.31
CA ALA A 291 2.65 -7.26 -9.85
C ALA A 291 2.53 -6.15 -8.79
N SER A 292 2.29 -6.52 -7.52
CA SER A 292 2.26 -5.54 -6.43
C SER A 292 3.63 -4.89 -6.18
N ILE A 293 4.74 -5.56 -6.52
CA ILE A 293 6.09 -4.97 -6.44
C ILE A 293 6.25 -3.88 -7.51
N GLY A 294 5.84 -4.17 -8.75
CA GLY A 294 5.85 -3.17 -9.84
C GLY A 294 4.93 -1.99 -9.52
N TRP A 295 3.74 -2.27 -9.00
CA TRP A 295 2.82 -1.25 -8.53
C TRP A 295 3.45 -0.38 -7.43
N PHE A 296 4.09 -1.00 -6.41
CA PHE A 296 4.74 -0.29 -5.31
C PHE A 296 5.89 0.59 -5.80
N ALA A 297 6.71 0.08 -6.73
CA ALA A 297 7.81 0.84 -7.33
C ALA A 297 7.32 2.12 -8.03
N LEU A 298 6.27 2.00 -8.82
CA LEU A 298 5.73 3.11 -9.61
C LEU A 298 4.87 4.05 -8.77
N SER A 299 3.89 3.51 -8.03
CA SER A 299 2.94 4.30 -7.24
C SER A 299 3.59 4.94 -6.02
N GLU A 300 4.28 4.12 -5.21
CA GLU A 300 4.69 4.53 -3.88
C GLU A 300 6.11 5.12 -3.84
N ILE A 301 7.00 4.66 -4.70
CA ILE A 301 8.40 5.10 -4.71
C ILE A 301 8.65 6.17 -5.77
N ALA A 302 8.34 5.89 -7.04
CA ALA A 302 8.54 6.86 -8.12
C ALA A 302 7.47 7.96 -8.17
N LYS A 303 6.31 7.75 -7.51
CA LYS A 303 5.15 8.66 -7.50
C LYS A 303 4.58 8.91 -8.90
N GLU A 304 4.59 7.87 -9.73
CA GLU A 304 3.96 7.91 -11.05
C GLU A 304 2.43 8.00 -10.93
N PRO A 305 1.75 8.62 -11.89
CA PRO A 305 0.31 8.81 -11.83
C PRO A 305 -0.47 7.51 -12.16
N ASN A 306 -1.67 7.37 -11.59
CA ASN A 306 -2.69 6.39 -11.99
C ASN A 306 -2.17 4.94 -12.11
N VAL A 307 -1.39 4.50 -11.13
CA VAL A 307 -0.82 3.14 -11.13
C VAL A 307 -1.80 2.14 -10.53
N LYS A 308 -2.09 1.08 -11.26
CA LYS A 308 -2.98 -0.02 -10.82
C LYS A 308 -2.26 -1.36 -10.82
N ASN A 309 -2.68 -2.25 -9.95
CA ASN A 309 -2.27 -3.65 -9.91
C ASN A 309 -3.37 -4.50 -10.55
N TYR A 310 -3.06 -5.18 -11.67
CA TYR A 310 -3.97 -6.17 -12.25
C TYR A 310 -3.90 -7.47 -11.46
N ASP A 311 -4.87 -7.63 -10.60
CA ASP A 311 -4.90 -8.67 -9.58
C ASP A 311 -4.90 -10.08 -10.15
N GLY A 312 -5.79 -10.36 -11.12
CA GLY A 312 -5.89 -11.67 -11.78
C GLY A 312 -4.69 -12.04 -12.64
N SER A 313 -4.03 -11.04 -13.21
CA SER A 313 -2.80 -11.23 -13.99
C SER A 313 -2.94 -12.30 -15.08
N MET A 314 -1.84 -13.03 -15.41
CA MET A 314 -1.86 -14.01 -16.51
C MET A 314 -2.72 -15.24 -16.22
N VAL A 315 -3.02 -15.59 -14.98
CA VAL A 315 -3.95 -16.69 -14.69
C VAL A 315 -5.35 -16.30 -15.16
N ASP A 316 -5.83 -15.13 -14.79
CA ASP A 316 -7.11 -14.58 -15.27
C ASP A 316 -7.07 -14.26 -16.78
N TRP A 317 -6.02 -13.56 -17.24
CA TRP A 317 -5.92 -13.19 -18.66
C TRP A 317 -6.03 -14.40 -19.60
N THR A 318 -5.34 -15.48 -19.26
CA THR A 318 -5.32 -16.69 -20.10
C THR A 318 -6.52 -17.59 -19.93
N PHE A 319 -7.38 -17.35 -18.93
CA PHE A 319 -8.59 -18.11 -18.68
C PHE A 319 -9.62 -17.92 -19.82
N ASP A 320 -9.73 -16.69 -20.33
CA ASP A 320 -10.53 -16.41 -21.53
C ASP A 320 -9.71 -16.70 -22.80
N PRO A 321 -10.11 -17.68 -23.64
CA PRO A 321 -9.39 -18.03 -24.87
C PRO A 321 -9.34 -16.91 -25.91
N ASN A 322 -10.26 -15.92 -25.84
CA ASN A 322 -10.34 -14.82 -26.80
C ASN A 322 -9.35 -13.68 -26.50
N ARG A 323 -8.77 -13.63 -25.30
CA ARG A 323 -7.77 -12.63 -24.97
C ARG A 323 -6.43 -13.01 -25.58
N GLU A 324 -5.86 -12.10 -26.38
CA GLU A 324 -4.61 -12.35 -27.11
C GLU A 324 -3.42 -12.52 -26.15
N VAL A 325 -2.54 -13.48 -26.47
CA VAL A 325 -1.26 -13.72 -25.76
C VAL A 325 -0.13 -13.75 -26.79
N ILE A 326 0.87 -12.89 -26.61
CA ILE A 326 2.03 -12.76 -27.50
C ILE A 326 3.18 -13.60 -26.95
N LYS A 327 3.94 -14.24 -27.84
CA LYS A 327 5.20 -14.95 -27.59
C LYS A 327 6.35 -14.33 -28.38
N GLY A 328 7.57 -14.46 -27.88
CA GLY A 328 8.80 -13.98 -28.52
C GLY A 328 9.26 -12.62 -28.08
#